data_f7dd3e62620c4a353b432dbeaca09d98
#
_entry.id   f7dd3e62620c4a353b432dbeaca09d98
#
_cell.length_a   1.000
_cell.length_b   1.000
_cell.length_c   1.000
_cell.angle_alpha   90.00
_cell.angle_beta   90.00
_cell.angle_gamma   90.00
#
_symmetry.space_group_name_H-M   'P 1'
#
loop_
_entity.id
_entity.type
_entity.pdbx_description
1 polymer ?
#
loop_
_entity_poly.entity_id
_entity_poly.type
_entity_poly.pdbx_seq_one_letter_code
_entity_poly.pdbx_strand_id
1 'polypeptide(L)'
;MSKDKKNRKAANDDPYANRESSNYAQPIASREYIIELIKNESCSDRRQLIKRLSIKGQVAREALRRRLNAMVRDGQLIFRKKDDSFYIPNFDECISGKVEAHRDGYGFLLIKNDEDIFLSEREMRKVFHGDEVLVSILGKTRRGGIEGKIEKIINRANKSIVGRLNFDKNNFFILPDNPRINHDIFLPEGIEEFSAEMGDYVEVDITRYPTSRRVA
;
A
#
# COMPACT_ATOMS: atom_id res chain seq x y z
N MET A 1 -16.09 -39.64 -19.41
CA MET A 1 -16.09 -38.25 -19.94
C MET A 1 -17.03 -37.36 -19.12
N SER A 2 -16.74 -37.09 -17.83
CA SER A 2 -17.64 -36.24 -17.00
C SER A 2 -16.92 -35.40 -15.93
N LYS A 3 -15.59 -35.33 -15.91
CA LYS A 3 -14.83 -34.51 -14.92
C LYS A 3 -14.44 -33.12 -15.39
N ASP A 4 -14.47 -32.85 -16.69
CA ASP A 4 -14.04 -31.54 -17.24
C ASP A 4 -15.12 -30.46 -17.23
N LYS A 5 -16.38 -30.80 -17.10
CA LYS A 5 -17.49 -29.82 -17.10
C LYS A 5 -17.60 -29.02 -15.78
N LYS A 6 -17.18 -29.58 -14.62
CA LYS A 6 -17.22 -28.87 -13.33
C LYS A 6 -16.14 -27.80 -13.16
N ASN A 7 -15.03 -27.93 -13.90
CA ASN A 7 -13.90 -27.01 -13.78
C ASN A 7 -14.01 -25.72 -14.63
N ARG A 8 -14.91 -25.70 -15.62
CA ARG A 8 -15.19 -24.49 -16.42
C ARG A 8 -16.15 -23.51 -15.77
N LYS A 9 -16.94 -23.95 -14.76
CA LYS A 9 -17.92 -23.07 -14.09
C LYS A 9 -17.28 -21.96 -13.24
N ALA A 10 -16.19 -22.23 -12.55
CA ALA A 10 -15.61 -21.26 -11.61
C ALA A 10 -14.85 -20.08 -12.29
N ALA A 11 -14.31 -20.30 -13.50
CA ALA A 11 -13.72 -19.22 -14.29
C ALA A 11 -14.77 -18.42 -15.10
N ASN A 12 -15.98 -18.97 -15.24
CA ASN A 12 -17.09 -18.34 -15.95
C ASN A 12 -17.94 -17.41 -15.08
N ASP A 13 -17.71 -17.42 -13.76
CA ASP A 13 -18.49 -16.60 -12.81
C ASP A 13 -17.89 -15.20 -12.59
N ASP A 14 -16.67 -14.92 -13.11
CA ASP A 14 -16.05 -13.61 -13.02
C ASP A 14 -16.61 -12.69 -14.11
N PRO A 15 -17.35 -11.63 -13.77
CA PRO A 15 -17.91 -10.68 -14.73
C PRO A 15 -16.84 -9.98 -15.59
N TYR A 16 -15.60 -9.94 -15.13
CA TYR A 16 -14.47 -9.27 -15.77
C TYR A 16 -13.48 -10.22 -16.46
N ALA A 17 -13.84 -11.51 -16.60
CA ALA A 17 -12.97 -12.54 -17.18
C ALA A 17 -12.44 -12.18 -18.58
N ASN A 18 -13.28 -11.54 -19.41
CA ASN A 18 -12.88 -11.10 -20.75
C ASN A 18 -11.80 -10.01 -20.72
N ARG A 19 -11.91 -9.05 -19.79
CA ARG A 19 -10.89 -8.00 -19.58
C ARG A 19 -9.55 -8.62 -19.13
N GLU A 20 -9.60 -9.58 -18.21
CA GLU A 20 -8.40 -10.26 -17.73
C GLU A 20 -7.74 -11.09 -18.85
N SER A 21 -8.54 -11.74 -19.69
CA SER A 21 -8.04 -12.53 -20.83
C SER A 21 -7.38 -11.68 -21.91
N SER A 22 -7.84 -10.44 -22.08
CA SER A 22 -7.21 -9.50 -23.02
C SER A 22 -5.88 -8.94 -22.51
N ASN A 23 -5.72 -8.82 -21.19
CA ASN A 23 -4.56 -8.19 -20.57
C ASN A 23 -3.44 -9.17 -20.18
N TYR A 24 -3.75 -10.46 -20.05
CA TYR A 24 -2.80 -11.45 -19.54
C TYR A 24 -2.85 -12.76 -20.33
N ALA A 25 -1.68 -13.30 -20.67
CA ALA A 25 -1.56 -14.59 -21.36
C ALA A 25 -2.08 -15.77 -20.52
N GLN A 26 -2.04 -15.66 -19.20
CA GLN A 26 -2.61 -16.63 -18.26
C GLN A 26 -3.50 -15.86 -17.28
N PRO A 27 -4.75 -15.60 -17.65
CA PRO A 27 -5.66 -14.83 -16.83
C PRO A 27 -6.04 -15.62 -15.57
N ILE A 28 -6.15 -14.90 -14.47
CA ILE A 28 -6.75 -15.37 -13.21
C ILE A 28 -7.91 -14.45 -12.87
N ALA A 29 -8.69 -14.81 -11.85
CA ALA A 29 -9.82 -14.02 -11.40
C ALA A 29 -9.47 -12.54 -11.19
N SER A 30 -10.37 -11.65 -11.61
CA SER A 30 -10.21 -10.20 -11.45
C SER A 30 -10.11 -9.79 -9.98
N ARG A 31 -9.59 -8.59 -9.72
CA ARG A 31 -9.53 -8.05 -8.34
C ARG A 31 -10.92 -7.88 -7.76
N GLU A 32 -11.84 -7.39 -8.55
CA GLU A 32 -13.24 -7.16 -8.20
C GLU A 32 -13.92 -8.47 -7.78
N TYR A 33 -13.73 -9.52 -8.56
CA TYR A 33 -14.32 -10.83 -8.25
C TYR A 33 -13.69 -11.47 -6.99
N ILE A 34 -12.39 -11.30 -6.78
CA ILE A 34 -11.72 -11.74 -5.54
C ILE A 34 -12.32 -11.02 -4.32
N ILE A 35 -12.56 -9.70 -4.41
CA ILE A 35 -13.21 -8.93 -3.35
C ILE A 35 -14.62 -9.47 -3.07
N GLU A 36 -15.39 -9.73 -4.13
CA GLU A 36 -16.73 -10.28 -4.00
C GLU A 36 -16.74 -11.64 -3.29
N LEU A 37 -15.83 -12.55 -3.64
CA LEU A 37 -15.69 -13.85 -2.97
C LEU A 37 -15.34 -13.71 -1.49
N ILE A 38 -14.46 -12.79 -1.13
CA ILE A 38 -14.09 -12.53 0.26
C ILE A 38 -15.28 -11.94 1.03
N LYS A 39 -16.04 -11.05 0.39
CA LYS A 39 -17.19 -10.35 0.99
C LYS A 39 -18.39 -11.26 1.20
N ASN A 40 -18.76 -12.00 0.17
CA ASN A 40 -20.05 -12.72 0.12
C ASN A 40 -19.93 -14.19 0.49
N GLU A 41 -18.80 -14.84 0.18
CA GLU A 41 -18.63 -16.29 0.36
C GLU A 41 -17.70 -16.65 1.53
N SER A 42 -17.24 -15.67 2.31
CA SER A 42 -16.28 -15.85 3.42
C SER A 42 -15.00 -16.60 3.02
N CYS A 43 -14.62 -16.52 1.74
CA CYS A 43 -13.40 -17.11 1.21
C CYS A 43 -12.18 -16.26 1.58
N SER A 44 -11.85 -16.21 2.86
CA SER A 44 -10.86 -15.26 3.38
C SER A 44 -9.41 -15.75 3.31
N ASP A 45 -9.18 -17.07 3.22
CA ASP A 45 -7.81 -17.59 3.16
C ASP A 45 -7.40 -18.00 1.72
N ARG A 46 -6.08 -18.09 1.51
CA ARG A 46 -5.52 -18.41 0.19
C ARG A 46 -5.94 -19.80 -0.31
N ARG A 47 -6.12 -20.78 0.58
CA ARG A 47 -6.52 -22.15 0.21
C ARG A 47 -7.96 -22.17 -0.27
N GLN A 48 -8.85 -21.47 0.42
CA GLN A 48 -10.24 -21.31 0.04
C GLN A 48 -10.37 -20.62 -1.32
N LEU A 49 -9.62 -19.53 -1.55
CA LEU A 49 -9.59 -18.85 -2.84
C LEU A 49 -9.08 -19.75 -3.97
N ILE A 50 -7.99 -20.50 -3.76
CA ILE A 50 -7.48 -21.48 -4.75
C ILE A 50 -8.54 -22.51 -5.09
N LYS A 51 -9.25 -23.04 -4.08
CA LYS A 51 -10.32 -24.04 -4.28
C LYS A 51 -11.51 -23.44 -5.01
N ARG A 52 -12.00 -22.26 -4.57
CA ARG A 52 -13.17 -21.60 -5.15
C ARG A 52 -12.93 -21.16 -6.60
N LEU A 53 -11.75 -20.62 -6.88
CA LEU A 53 -11.33 -20.21 -8.22
C LEU A 53 -10.83 -21.36 -9.08
N SER A 54 -10.83 -22.61 -8.58
CA SER A 54 -10.35 -23.80 -9.28
C SER A 54 -8.95 -23.64 -9.87
N ILE A 55 -8.05 -22.94 -9.16
CA ILE A 55 -6.70 -22.63 -9.63
C ILE A 55 -5.84 -23.90 -9.60
N LYS A 56 -5.33 -24.29 -10.79
CA LYS A 56 -4.48 -25.46 -10.99
C LYS A 56 -3.08 -25.06 -11.43
N GLY A 57 -2.09 -25.82 -10.99
CA GLY A 57 -0.70 -25.61 -11.37
C GLY A 57 -0.01 -24.49 -10.57
N GLN A 58 1.32 -24.54 -10.59
CA GLN A 58 2.15 -23.64 -9.79
C GLN A 58 2.14 -22.20 -10.33
N VAL A 59 2.12 -22.03 -11.64
CA VAL A 59 2.14 -20.71 -12.30
C VAL A 59 0.88 -19.90 -11.92
N ALA A 60 -0.32 -20.51 -12.00
CA ALA A 60 -1.55 -19.82 -11.65
C ALA A 60 -1.66 -19.52 -10.14
N ARG A 61 -1.13 -20.42 -9.28
CA ARG A 61 -1.03 -20.16 -7.83
C ARG A 61 -0.12 -18.99 -7.51
N GLU A 62 1.01 -18.89 -8.21
CA GLU A 62 1.93 -17.78 -8.05
C GLU A 62 1.33 -16.48 -8.58
N ALA A 63 0.60 -16.52 -9.69
CA ALA A 63 -0.14 -15.36 -10.21
C ALA A 63 -1.18 -14.85 -9.19
N LEU A 64 -1.95 -15.75 -8.55
CA LEU A 64 -2.87 -15.38 -7.47
C LEU A 64 -2.13 -14.78 -6.29
N ARG A 65 -1.01 -15.36 -5.86
CA ARG A 65 -0.20 -14.85 -4.76
C ARG A 65 0.27 -13.41 -5.04
N ARG A 66 0.78 -13.16 -6.25
CA ARG A 66 1.22 -11.81 -6.68
C ARG A 66 0.04 -10.83 -6.71
N ARG A 67 -1.12 -11.25 -7.22
CA ARG A 67 -2.33 -10.42 -7.25
C ARG A 67 -2.81 -10.04 -5.84
N LEU A 68 -2.93 -11.01 -4.93
CA LEU A 68 -3.30 -10.76 -3.54
C LEU A 68 -2.30 -9.83 -2.83
N ASN A 69 -1.00 -10.02 -3.04
CA ASN A 69 0.02 -9.13 -2.48
C ASN A 69 -0.08 -7.70 -3.06
N ALA A 70 -0.39 -7.56 -4.34
CA ALA A 70 -0.64 -6.26 -4.95
C ALA A 70 -1.89 -5.60 -4.36
N MET A 71 -2.99 -6.35 -4.19
CA MET A 71 -4.23 -5.84 -3.59
C MET A 71 -4.02 -5.39 -2.13
N VAL A 72 -3.16 -6.10 -1.37
CA VAL A 72 -2.78 -5.68 -0.01
C VAL A 72 -1.92 -4.41 -0.05
N ARG A 73 -0.95 -4.32 -0.96
CA ARG A 73 -0.13 -3.13 -1.15
C ARG A 73 -0.97 -1.91 -1.54
N ASP A 74 -1.95 -2.13 -2.43
CA ASP A 74 -2.83 -1.08 -2.97
C ASP A 74 -4.00 -0.75 -2.01
N GLY A 75 -4.03 -1.35 -0.79
CA GLY A 75 -5.03 -1.09 0.24
C GLY A 75 -6.44 -1.65 -0.04
N GLN A 76 -6.58 -2.52 -1.03
CA GLN A 76 -7.84 -3.18 -1.35
C GLN A 76 -8.16 -4.35 -0.40
N LEU A 77 -7.12 -4.95 0.20
CA LEU A 77 -7.22 -6.03 1.17
C LEU A 77 -6.28 -5.78 2.34
N ILE A 78 -6.63 -6.32 3.50
CA ILE A 78 -5.77 -6.43 4.69
C ILE A 78 -5.38 -7.91 4.82
N PHE A 79 -4.08 -8.18 4.99
CA PHE A 79 -3.59 -9.53 5.29
C PHE A 79 -3.29 -9.68 6.78
N ARG A 80 -3.95 -10.62 7.44
CA ARG A 80 -3.72 -10.95 8.85
C ARG A 80 -2.88 -12.23 8.95
N LYS A 81 -1.66 -12.08 9.49
CA LYS A 81 -0.73 -13.21 9.61
C LYS A 81 -1.18 -14.29 10.60
N LYS A 82 -1.98 -13.92 11.61
CA LYS A 82 -2.40 -14.84 12.68
C LYS A 82 -3.20 -16.02 12.16
N ASP A 83 -4.04 -15.80 11.16
CA ASP A 83 -4.97 -16.77 10.60
C ASP A 83 -4.78 -16.98 9.08
N ASP A 84 -3.71 -16.44 8.49
CA ASP A 84 -3.37 -16.48 7.04
C ASP A 84 -4.52 -15.98 6.15
N SER A 85 -5.29 -14.98 6.62
CA SER A 85 -6.54 -14.55 6.00
C SER A 85 -6.46 -13.15 5.42
N PHE A 86 -7.30 -12.92 4.40
CA PHE A 86 -7.50 -11.62 3.75
C PHE A 86 -8.85 -11.06 4.15
N TYR A 87 -8.91 -9.77 4.45
CA TYR A 87 -10.11 -9.05 4.82
C TYR A 87 -10.27 -7.82 3.95
N ILE A 88 -11.50 -7.44 3.69
CA ILE A 88 -11.82 -6.17 3.06
C ILE A 88 -11.71 -5.10 4.14
N PRO A 89 -10.93 -4.01 3.91
CA PRO A 89 -10.91 -2.90 4.83
C PRO A 89 -12.32 -2.33 5.03
N ASN A 90 -12.77 -2.24 6.26
CA ASN A 90 -13.95 -1.45 6.58
C ASN A 90 -13.51 -0.02 6.83
N PHE A 91 -13.84 0.89 5.93
CA PHE A 91 -13.48 2.30 6.04
C PHE A 91 -14.60 3.15 6.66
N ASP A 92 -15.75 2.57 6.97
CA ASP A 92 -16.92 3.30 7.52
C ASP A 92 -16.62 3.90 8.90
N GLU A 93 -15.69 3.28 9.65
CA GLU A 93 -15.22 3.76 10.95
C GLU A 93 -13.89 4.51 10.88
N CYS A 94 -13.34 4.73 9.68
CA CYS A 94 -12.09 5.45 9.51
C CYS A 94 -12.33 6.95 9.47
N ILE A 95 -11.40 7.67 10.09
CA ILE A 95 -11.39 9.13 10.11
C ILE A 95 -10.43 9.62 9.03
N SER A 96 -10.89 10.55 8.20
CA SER A 96 -10.05 11.20 7.20
C SER A 96 -9.43 12.48 7.75
N GLY A 97 -8.20 12.74 7.39
CA GLY A 97 -7.53 13.97 7.79
C GLY A 97 -6.18 14.14 7.09
N LYS A 98 -5.52 15.23 7.41
CA LYS A 98 -4.22 15.60 6.89
C LYS A 98 -3.12 15.24 7.88
N VAL A 99 -2.04 14.63 7.38
CA VAL A 99 -0.89 14.24 8.21
C VAL A 99 -0.03 15.45 8.52
N GLU A 100 0.19 15.71 9.79
CA GLU A 100 1.23 16.60 10.26
C GLU A 100 2.38 15.77 10.86
N ALA A 101 3.52 15.77 10.17
CA ALA A 101 4.70 15.06 10.62
C ALA A 101 5.52 15.92 11.60
N HIS A 102 6.09 15.26 12.60
CA HIS A 102 7.05 15.84 13.52
C HIS A 102 8.47 15.42 13.14
N ARG A 103 9.46 16.29 13.37
CA ARG A 103 10.88 16.02 13.06
C ARG A 103 11.45 14.78 13.78
N ASP A 104 10.85 14.37 14.89
CA ASP A 104 11.29 13.21 15.67
C ASP A 104 10.66 11.89 15.13
N GLY A 105 10.04 11.91 13.94
CA GLY A 105 9.57 10.71 13.24
C GLY A 105 8.13 10.28 13.52
N TYR A 106 7.47 10.80 14.54
CA TYR A 106 6.03 10.61 14.76
C TYR A 106 5.21 11.70 14.07
N GLY A 107 3.90 11.61 14.11
CA GLY A 107 3.02 12.64 13.55
C GLY A 107 1.62 12.61 14.14
N PHE A 108 0.77 13.43 13.56
CA PHE A 108 -0.64 13.54 13.93
C PHE A 108 -1.51 13.58 12.68
N LEU A 109 -2.69 13.02 12.78
CA LEU A 109 -3.77 13.28 11.84
C LEU A 109 -4.55 14.48 12.35
N LEU A 110 -4.51 15.57 11.60
CA LEU A 110 -5.27 16.78 11.92
C LEU A 110 -6.73 16.58 11.53
N ILE A 111 -7.63 16.77 12.49
CA ILE A 111 -9.08 16.65 12.32
C ILE A 111 -9.70 18.02 12.55
N LYS A 112 -10.61 18.45 11.66
CA LYS A 112 -11.35 19.69 11.88
C LYS A 112 -12.28 19.54 13.10
N ASN A 113 -12.09 20.41 14.09
CA ASN A 113 -12.93 20.55 15.29
C ASN A 113 -12.95 19.34 16.23
N ASP A 114 -11.90 18.50 16.21
CA ASP A 114 -11.76 17.34 17.09
C ASP A 114 -10.29 17.20 17.54
N GLU A 115 -10.03 16.27 18.49
CA GLU A 115 -8.67 15.98 18.94
C GLU A 115 -7.85 15.29 17.83
N ASP A 116 -6.63 15.73 17.67
CA ASP A 116 -5.69 15.14 16.71
C ASP A 116 -5.33 13.71 17.11
N ILE A 117 -5.27 12.83 16.11
CA ILE A 117 -4.93 11.42 16.32
C ILE A 117 -3.42 11.24 16.18
N PHE A 118 -2.79 10.70 17.21
CA PHE A 118 -1.37 10.38 17.21
C PHE A 118 -1.04 9.25 16.21
N LEU A 119 -0.04 9.46 15.38
CA LEU A 119 0.51 8.50 14.44
C LEU A 119 1.94 8.14 14.86
N SER A 120 2.16 6.89 15.20
CA SER A 120 3.49 6.40 15.62
C SER A 120 4.50 6.48 14.46
N GLU A 121 5.80 6.47 14.77
CA GLU A 121 6.88 6.43 13.78
C GLU A 121 6.68 5.34 12.72
N ARG A 122 6.18 4.17 13.14
CA ARG A 122 5.86 3.07 12.23
C ARG A 122 4.81 3.44 11.18
N GLU A 123 3.80 4.20 11.56
CA GLU A 123 2.75 4.66 10.66
C GLU A 123 3.28 5.77 9.75
N MET A 124 4.10 6.67 10.30
CA MET A 124 4.73 7.76 9.56
C MET A 124 5.69 7.29 8.46
N ARG A 125 6.25 6.08 8.58
CA ARG A 125 7.07 5.47 7.49
C ARG A 125 6.32 5.22 6.18
N LYS A 126 5.00 5.39 6.15
CA LYS A 126 4.18 5.15 4.95
C LYS A 126 3.82 6.44 4.21
N VAL A 127 4.00 7.57 4.84
CA VAL A 127 3.43 8.85 4.42
C VAL A 127 4.44 9.98 4.54
N PHE A 128 4.16 11.07 3.84
CA PHE A 128 4.85 12.35 4.02
C PHE A 128 3.96 13.35 4.78
N HIS A 129 4.60 14.39 5.28
CA HIS A 129 3.89 15.55 5.81
C HIS A 129 2.94 16.12 4.76
N GLY A 130 1.71 16.37 5.15
CA GLY A 130 0.68 16.94 4.29
C GLY A 130 -0.18 15.92 3.54
N ASP A 131 0.19 14.64 3.48
CA ASP A 131 -0.63 13.61 2.86
C ASP A 131 -2.02 13.53 3.51
N GLU A 132 -3.05 13.26 2.70
CA GLU A 132 -4.40 12.99 3.18
C GLU A 132 -4.61 11.48 3.30
N VAL A 133 -5.08 11.03 4.45
CA VAL A 133 -5.18 9.61 4.78
C VAL A 133 -6.48 9.25 5.47
N LEU A 134 -6.85 7.97 5.42
CA LEU A 134 -7.85 7.35 6.28
C LEU A 134 -7.15 6.61 7.42
N VAL A 135 -7.60 6.86 8.64
CA VAL A 135 -7.03 6.31 9.86
C VAL A 135 -8.11 5.61 10.67
N SER A 136 -7.83 4.39 11.10
CA SER A 136 -8.62 3.67 12.12
C SER A 136 -8.06 3.93 13.50
N ILE A 137 -8.94 3.99 14.51
CA ILE A 137 -8.54 4.15 15.91
C ILE A 137 -8.00 2.83 16.46
N LEU A 138 -6.79 2.86 17.02
CA LEU A 138 -6.21 1.71 17.72
C LEU A 138 -6.56 1.69 19.21
N GLY A 139 -6.78 2.86 19.80
CA GLY A 139 -7.06 3.01 21.22
C GLY A 139 -6.44 4.27 21.80
N LYS A 140 -6.27 4.28 23.12
CA LYS A 140 -5.64 5.40 23.83
C LYS A 140 -4.14 5.14 24.03
N THR A 141 -3.34 6.17 23.80
CA THR A 141 -1.91 6.16 24.15
C THR A 141 -1.72 6.14 25.68
N ARG A 142 -0.52 5.82 26.15
CA ARG A 142 -0.19 5.91 27.59
C ARG A 142 -0.36 7.31 28.18
N ARG A 143 -0.34 8.36 27.36
CA ARG A 143 -0.50 9.77 27.74
C ARG A 143 -1.94 10.28 27.61
N GLY A 144 -2.90 9.39 27.30
CA GLY A 144 -4.32 9.68 27.20
C GLY A 144 -4.82 10.13 25.82
N GLY A 145 -3.94 10.43 24.87
CA GLY A 145 -4.35 10.79 23.50
C GLY A 145 -4.82 9.57 22.71
N ILE A 146 -5.45 9.80 21.56
CA ILE A 146 -5.94 8.76 20.66
C ILE A 146 -4.80 8.33 19.72
N GLU A 147 -4.54 7.01 19.59
CA GLU A 147 -3.59 6.46 18.64
C GLU A 147 -4.32 5.89 17.41
N GLY A 148 -3.80 6.20 16.24
CA GLY A 148 -4.36 5.75 14.97
C GLY A 148 -3.41 4.90 14.13
N LYS A 149 -4.01 4.18 13.19
CA LYS A 149 -3.33 3.38 12.18
C LYS A 149 -3.77 3.84 10.79
N ILE A 150 -2.81 4.13 9.94
CA ILE A 150 -3.08 4.51 8.55
C ILE A 150 -3.53 3.27 7.77
N GLU A 151 -4.78 3.29 7.32
CA GLU A 151 -5.39 2.22 6.53
C GLU A 151 -5.28 2.51 5.02
N LYS A 152 -5.43 3.77 4.63
CA LYS A 152 -5.38 4.18 3.22
C LYS A 152 -4.83 5.59 3.06
N ILE A 153 -4.11 5.80 1.97
CA ILE A 153 -3.69 7.13 1.51
C ILE A 153 -4.70 7.58 0.46
N ILE A 154 -5.32 8.74 0.68
CA ILE A 154 -6.32 9.33 -0.20
C ILE A 154 -5.63 10.18 -1.25
N ASN A 155 -4.73 11.07 -0.79
CA ASN A 155 -4.02 12.00 -1.65
C ASN A 155 -2.58 12.19 -1.17
N ARG A 156 -1.65 12.31 -2.12
CA ARG A 156 -0.24 12.65 -1.86
C ARG A 156 -0.05 14.15 -2.00
N ALA A 157 0.46 14.78 -0.94
CA ALA A 157 0.71 16.23 -0.95
C ALA A 157 1.99 16.58 -1.70
N ASN A 158 3.00 15.73 -1.61
CA ASN A 158 4.32 16.01 -2.19
C ASN A 158 4.50 15.16 -3.44
N LYS A 159 4.58 15.78 -4.61
CA LYS A 159 4.90 15.14 -5.90
C LYS A 159 6.38 15.26 -6.21
N SER A 160 6.99 16.38 -5.80
CA SER A 160 8.43 16.63 -5.85
C SER A 160 8.94 16.99 -4.47
N ILE A 161 10.23 16.88 -4.26
CA ILE A 161 10.94 17.23 -3.03
C ILE A 161 12.20 18.00 -3.40
N VAL A 162 12.41 19.10 -2.68
CA VAL A 162 13.67 19.86 -2.72
C VAL A 162 14.55 19.40 -1.55
N GLY A 163 15.82 19.18 -1.83
CA GLY A 163 16.78 18.79 -0.80
C GLY A 163 18.22 18.75 -1.34
N ARG A 164 19.14 18.35 -0.48
CA ARG A 164 20.56 18.24 -0.83
C ARG A 164 20.91 16.89 -1.41
N LEU A 165 21.64 16.89 -2.51
CA LEU A 165 22.21 15.69 -3.11
C LEU A 165 23.33 15.15 -2.23
N ASN A 166 23.22 13.87 -1.86
CA ASN A 166 24.17 13.13 -1.05
C ASN A 166 24.47 11.75 -1.65
N PHE A 167 25.58 11.16 -1.18
CA PHE A 167 26.01 9.84 -1.62
C PHE A 167 26.53 9.04 -0.43
N ASP A 168 25.98 7.85 -0.21
CA ASP A 168 26.44 6.88 0.79
C ASP A 168 26.22 5.45 0.29
N LYS A 169 27.16 4.57 0.61
CA LYS A 169 27.09 3.13 0.29
C LYS A 169 26.69 2.81 -1.15
N ASN A 170 27.28 3.53 -2.10
CA ASN A 170 27.02 3.39 -3.53
C ASN A 170 25.62 3.85 -4.00
N ASN A 171 24.89 4.61 -3.21
CA ASN A 171 23.59 5.14 -3.58
C ASN A 171 23.59 6.67 -3.49
N PHE A 172 23.05 7.31 -4.52
CA PHE A 172 22.67 8.70 -4.47
C PHE A 172 21.31 8.85 -3.80
N PHE A 173 21.18 9.84 -2.95
CA PHE A 173 19.92 10.18 -2.29
C PHE A 173 19.81 11.68 -2.04
N ILE A 174 18.60 12.16 -1.91
CA ILE A 174 18.28 13.52 -1.55
C ILE A 174 17.92 13.54 -0.07
N LEU A 175 18.61 14.38 0.68
CA LEU A 175 18.24 14.75 2.05
C LEU A 175 17.26 15.93 1.97
N PRO A 176 15.95 15.72 2.29
CA PRO A 176 14.96 16.77 2.16
C PRO A 176 15.29 18.00 3.01
N ASP A 177 15.09 19.20 2.45
CA ASP A 177 15.24 20.47 3.18
C ASP A 177 14.12 20.67 4.22
N ASN A 178 12.95 20.11 3.97
CA ASN A 178 11.84 20.15 4.92
C ASN A 178 12.06 19.12 6.05
N PRO A 179 12.33 19.56 7.31
CA PRO A 179 12.62 18.66 8.43
C PRO A 179 11.43 17.79 8.86
N ARG A 180 10.24 18.04 8.29
CA ARG A 180 9.04 17.19 8.51
C ARG A 180 8.97 15.99 7.54
N ILE A 181 9.88 15.92 6.55
CA ILE A 181 10.01 14.76 5.66
C ILE A 181 11.21 13.94 6.18
N ASN A 182 10.90 12.93 6.98
CA ASN A 182 11.90 12.09 7.67
C ASN A 182 12.33 10.89 6.83
N HIS A 183 12.34 11.03 5.50
CA HIS A 183 12.72 9.98 4.56
C HIS A 183 13.79 10.52 3.63
N ASP A 184 14.90 9.80 3.50
CA ASP A 184 15.83 10.03 2.40
C ASP A 184 15.19 9.56 1.10
N ILE A 185 15.33 10.34 0.03
CA ILE A 185 14.77 10.03 -1.28
C ILE A 185 15.88 9.43 -2.14
N PHE A 186 15.83 8.12 -2.34
CA PHE A 186 16.84 7.43 -3.11
C PHE A 186 16.64 7.64 -4.61
N LEU A 187 17.72 7.97 -5.30
CA LEU A 187 17.72 8.06 -6.76
C LEU A 187 17.83 6.65 -7.37
N PRO A 188 17.21 6.40 -8.54
CA PRO A 188 17.32 5.12 -9.23
C PRO A 188 18.78 4.80 -9.58
N GLU A 189 19.15 3.51 -9.59
CA GLU A 189 20.41 3.05 -10.11
C GLU A 189 20.54 3.42 -11.61
N GLY A 190 21.73 3.82 -12.02
CA GLY A 190 22.02 4.20 -13.41
C GLY A 190 21.67 5.66 -13.77
N ILE A 191 21.27 6.50 -12.83
CA ILE A 191 21.29 7.95 -13.02
C ILE A 191 22.74 8.44 -12.84
N GLU A 192 23.51 8.36 -13.91
CA GLU A 192 24.89 8.89 -13.92
C GLU A 192 24.97 10.27 -14.59
N GLU A 193 23.92 10.71 -15.26
CA GLU A 193 23.86 11.96 -16.02
C GLU A 193 22.94 13.00 -15.35
N PHE A 194 23.37 13.57 -14.26
CA PHE A 194 22.82 14.83 -13.78
C PHE A 194 23.93 15.85 -13.61
N SER A 195 23.62 17.10 -13.90
CA SER A 195 24.57 18.22 -13.84
C SER A 195 24.80 18.80 -12.43
N ALA A 196 24.31 18.11 -11.39
CA ALA A 196 24.43 18.57 -10.00
C ALA A 196 25.66 17.93 -9.33
N GLU A 197 26.32 18.69 -8.45
CA GLU A 197 27.43 18.23 -7.62
C GLU A 197 26.95 17.84 -6.22
N MET A 198 27.77 17.05 -5.51
CA MET A 198 27.50 16.69 -4.13
C MET A 198 27.32 17.91 -3.23
N GLY A 199 26.20 17.95 -2.51
CA GLY A 199 25.84 19.07 -1.65
C GLY A 199 24.95 20.12 -2.30
N ASP A 200 24.75 20.06 -3.60
CA ASP A 200 23.81 20.94 -4.30
C ASP A 200 22.37 20.71 -3.85
N TYR A 201 21.58 21.78 -3.89
CA TYR A 201 20.14 21.72 -3.76
C TYR A 201 19.52 21.37 -5.10
N VAL A 202 18.74 20.30 -5.08
CA VAL A 202 18.03 19.82 -6.27
C VAL A 202 16.56 19.58 -5.95
N GLU A 203 15.71 19.67 -6.97
CA GLU A 203 14.33 19.23 -6.92
C GLU A 203 14.20 17.92 -7.66
N VAL A 204 13.55 16.94 -7.05
CA VAL A 204 13.34 15.62 -7.62
C VAL A 204 11.87 15.22 -7.56
N ASP A 205 11.39 14.59 -8.63
CA ASP A 205 10.05 14.02 -8.68
C ASP A 205 9.99 12.67 -7.96
N ILE A 206 8.93 12.45 -7.18
CA ILE A 206 8.72 11.19 -6.48
C ILE A 206 8.04 10.20 -7.42
N THR A 207 8.79 9.25 -7.93
CA THR A 207 8.27 8.15 -8.77
C THR A 207 7.77 6.97 -7.95
N ARG A 208 8.28 6.79 -6.73
CA ARG A 208 7.88 5.73 -5.80
C ARG A 208 7.78 6.29 -4.39
N TYR A 209 6.61 6.13 -3.80
CA TYR A 209 6.36 6.59 -2.44
C TYR A 209 6.78 5.54 -1.39
N PRO A 210 7.07 5.98 -0.15
CA PRO A 210 7.45 5.07 0.92
C PRO A 210 6.30 4.11 1.27
N THR A 211 6.67 2.96 1.81
CA THR A 211 5.74 1.96 2.35
C THR A 211 6.26 1.48 3.70
N SER A 212 5.46 0.73 4.46
CA SER A 212 5.90 0.15 5.74
C SER A 212 7.17 -0.72 5.67
N ARG A 213 7.64 -1.06 4.46
CA ARG A 213 8.80 -1.94 4.21
C ARG A 213 9.85 -1.35 3.28
N ARG A 214 9.62 -0.17 2.73
CA ARG A 214 10.51 0.47 1.76
C ARG A 214 10.53 1.97 2.01
N VAL A 215 11.70 2.54 2.01
CA VAL A 215 11.93 4.00 1.94
C VAL A 215 11.60 4.53 0.54
N ALA A 216 11.42 5.81 0.42
CA ALA A 216 11.08 6.48 -0.85
C ALA A 216 12.29 6.49 -1.81
#